data_a4597d8f4b2f90b794424f3057133943
#
_entry.id   a4597d8f4b2f90b794424f3057133943
#
_cell.length_a   1.000
_cell.length_b   1.000
_cell.length_c   1.000
_cell.angle_alpha   90.00
_cell.angle_beta   90.00
_cell.angle_gamma   90.00
#
_symmetry.space_group_name_H-M   'P 1'
#
loop_
_entity.id
_entity.type
_entity.pdbx_description
1 polymer ?
#
loop_
_entity_poly.entity_id
_entity_poly.type
_entity_poly.pdbx_seq_one_letter_code
_entity_poly.pdbx_strand_id
1 'polypeptide(L)'
;MSKKVLTPFVATHPGEMIKDELKERGMTQKQLATETGIKASVLSETINGKRSVSLSVAVALEKALDIPADIWMNMQTQYDLDSANIAERDNQHETVALTIPVRDRNLLQELVRKFGWACVF
;
A
#
# COMPACT_ATOMS: atom_id res chain seq x y z
N MET A 1 1.66 -16.23 -12.59
CA MET A 1 1.44 -15.77 -12.73
C MET A 1 1.28 -14.81 -12.97
N SER A 2 1.07 -14.58 -13.05
CA SER A 2 0.83 -13.66 -13.61
C SER A 2 0.43 -12.62 -13.01
N LYS A 3 -0.04 -12.59 -12.20
CA LYS A 3 -0.49 -11.69 -11.60
C LYS A 3 0.40 -10.70 -11.47
N LYS A 4 1.36 -10.96 -11.33
CA LYS A 4 2.20 -10.11 -11.12
C LYS A 4 2.26 -9.17 -12.11
N VAL A 5 1.89 -9.49 -13.08
CA VAL A 5 1.91 -8.66 -14.12
C VAL A 5 1.01 -7.57 -13.99
N LEU A 6 0.04 -7.68 -13.20
CA LEU A 6 -0.93 -6.67 -13.14
C LEU A 6 -0.78 -5.78 -11.95
N THR A 7 -0.45 -4.54 -12.16
CA THR A 7 -0.48 -3.54 -11.12
C THR A 7 -1.87 -2.93 -11.16
N PRO A 8 -2.57 -2.92 -10.07
CA PRO A 8 -3.92 -2.37 -10.08
C PRO A 8 -3.90 -0.88 -10.33
N PHE A 9 -5.00 -0.34 -10.80
CA PHE A 9 -5.09 1.08 -11.02
C PHE A 9 -5.13 1.81 -9.71
N VAL A 10 -5.69 1.22 -8.70
CA VAL A 10 -5.79 1.82 -7.40
C VAL A 10 -5.34 0.83 -6.40
N ALA A 11 -4.55 1.25 -5.43
CA ALA A 11 -4.14 0.39 -4.35
C ALA A 11 -5.26 0.35 -3.31
N THR A 12 -5.49 -0.82 -2.74
CA THR A 12 -6.55 -0.98 -1.74
C THR A 12 -5.94 -0.99 -0.36
N HIS A 13 -6.32 -0.02 0.44
CA HIS A 13 -5.81 0.12 1.80
C HIS A 13 -6.51 -0.88 2.72
N PRO A 14 -5.81 -1.44 3.70
CA PRO A 14 -6.45 -2.36 4.64
C PRO A 14 -7.61 -1.74 5.39
N GLY A 15 -7.69 -0.42 5.45
CA GLY A 15 -8.84 0.25 6.05
C GLY A 15 -10.15 -0.13 5.39
N GLU A 16 -10.12 -0.47 4.11
CA GLU A 16 -11.33 -0.91 3.42
C GLU A 16 -11.83 -2.22 4.01
N MET A 17 -10.91 -3.11 4.36
CA MET A 17 -11.32 -4.36 4.95
C MET A 17 -11.86 -4.15 6.34
N ILE A 18 -11.33 -3.18 7.08
CA ILE A 18 -11.89 -2.87 8.39
C ILE A 18 -13.32 -2.39 8.22
N LYS A 19 -13.57 -1.53 7.25
CA LYS A 19 -14.93 -1.07 7.00
C LYS A 19 -15.86 -2.23 6.70
N ASP A 20 -15.42 -3.13 5.84
CA ASP A 20 -16.25 -4.27 5.47
C ASP A 20 -16.55 -5.16 6.67
N GLU A 21 -15.54 -5.38 7.52
CA GLU A 21 -15.74 -6.21 8.69
C GLU A 21 -16.72 -5.55 9.66
N LEU A 22 -16.61 -4.25 9.85
CA LEU A 22 -17.52 -3.57 10.73
C LEU A 22 -18.95 -3.66 10.21
N LYS A 23 -19.09 -3.53 8.90
CA LYS A 23 -20.40 -3.60 8.30
C LYS A 23 -21.01 -4.98 8.47
N GLU A 24 -20.21 -6.02 8.22
CA GLU A 24 -20.70 -7.37 8.36
C GLU A 24 -21.04 -7.73 9.78
N ARG A 25 -20.30 -7.20 10.72
CA ARG A 25 -20.53 -7.53 12.12
C ARG A 25 -21.51 -6.60 12.78
N GLY A 26 -21.97 -5.59 12.07
CA GLY A 26 -22.87 -4.60 12.64
C GLY A 26 -22.24 -3.81 13.76
N MET A 27 -20.92 -3.57 13.65
CA MET A 27 -20.16 -2.92 14.67
C MET A 27 -19.80 -1.50 14.24
N THR A 28 -19.79 -0.57 15.18
CA THR A 28 -19.41 0.81 14.84
C THR A 28 -17.92 1.00 15.08
N GLN A 29 -17.36 2.06 14.49
CA GLN A 29 -15.97 2.39 14.74
C GLN A 29 -15.70 2.63 16.21
N LYS A 30 -16.67 3.23 16.88
CA LYS A 30 -16.53 3.50 18.28
C LYS A 30 -16.42 2.22 19.09
N GLN A 31 -17.24 1.24 18.74
CA GLN A 31 -17.17 -0.04 19.41
C GLN A 31 -15.83 -0.72 19.18
N LEU A 32 -15.34 -0.66 17.96
CA LEU A 32 -14.07 -1.25 17.65
C LEU A 32 -12.95 -0.54 18.40
N ALA A 33 -13.02 0.78 18.49
CA ALA A 33 -12.01 1.55 19.22
C ALA A 33 -12.00 1.12 20.69
N THR A 34 -13.18 0.91 21.25
CA THR A 34 -13.28 0.49 22.64
C THR A 34 -12.69 -0.91 22.82
N GLU A 35 -13.00 -1.81 21.91
CA GLU A 35 -12.50 -3.17 22.02
C GLU A 35 -11.01 -3.30 21.80
N THR A 36 -10.47 -2.49 20.93
CA THR A 36 -9.05 -2.57 20.62
C THR A 36 -8.20 -1.70 21.50
N GLY A 37 -8.80 -0.73 22.16
CA GLY A 37 -8.04 0.24 22.93
C GLY A 37 -7.34 1.26 22.05
N ILE A 38 -7.64 1.29 20.77
CA ILE A 38 -7.05 2.26 19.87
C ILE A 38 -7.86 3.55 19.96
N LYS A 39 -7.18 4.68 19.91
CA LYS A 39 -7.90 5.94 19.96
C LYS A 39 -8.83 6.04 18.78
N ALA A 40 -10.01 6.56 19.00
CA ALA A 40 -11.01 6.66 17.95
C ALA A 40 -10.49 7.46 16.74
N SER A 41 -9.73 8.50 17.00
CA SER A 41 -9.19 9.31 15.90
C SER A 41 -8.19 8.52 15.07
N VAL A 42 -7.35 7.74 15.74
CA VAL A 42 -6.36 6.93 15.04
C VAL A 42 -7.05 5.86 14.21
N LEU A 43 -8.06 5.24 14.80
CA LEU A 43 -8.79 4.20 14.10
C LEU A 43 -9.52 4.78 12.89
N SER A 44 -10.11 5.94 13.04
CA SER A 44 -10.82 6.58 11.95
C SER A 44 -9.87 6.92 10.80
N GLU A 45 -8.69 7.42 11.14
CA GLU A 45 -7.70 7.73 10.11
C GLU A 45 -7.23 6.48 9.39
N THR A 46 -7.07 5.39 10.13
CA THR A 46 -6.66 4.13 9.53
C THR A 46 -7.74 3.61 8.59
N ILE A 47 -8.97 3.67 9.03
CA ILE A 47 -10.08 3.18 8.22
C ILE A 47 -10.24 4.00 6.96
N ASN A 48 -9.98 5.30 7.05
CA ASN A 48 -10.11 6.17 5.89
C ASN A 48 -8.86 6.21 5.01
N GLY A 49 -7.88 5.39 5.32
CA GLY A 49 -6.69 5.29 4.49
C GLY A 49 -5.68 6.37 4.69
N LYS A 50 -5.85 7.19 5.73
CA LYS A 50 -4.92 8.28 5.98
C LYS A 50 -3.77 7.89 6.86
N ARG A 51 -3.80 6.71 7.40
CA ARG A 51 -2.76 6.24 8.29
C ARG A 51 -2.54 4.75 8.04
N SER A 52 -1.30 4.33 8.07
CA SER A 52 -0.97 2.93 7.86
C SER A 52 -1.33 2.09 9.07
N VAL A 53 -1.56 0.82 8.83
CA VAL A 53 -1.80 -0.12 9.91
C VAL A 53 -0.43 -0.47 10.49
N SER A 54 -0.20 -0.10 11.73
CA SER A 54 1.05 -0.43 12.40
C SER A 54 0.93 -1.81 13.04
N LEU A 55 2.05 -2.31 13.51
CA LEU A 55 2.04 -3.62 14.14
C LEU A 55 1.13 -3.66 15.35
N SER A 56 1.16 -2.62 16.17
CA SER A 56 0.31 -2.60 17.36
C SER A 56 -1.17 -2.57 16.98
N VAL A 57 -1.50 -1.85 15.91
CA VAL A 57 -2.87 -1.80 15.44
C VAL A 57 -3.26 -3.17 14.88
N ALA A 58 -2.36 -3.82 14.14
CA ALA A 58 -2.65 -5.14 13.59
C ALA A 58 -2.91 -6.17 14.68
N VAL A 59 -2.12 -6.13 15.75
CA VAL A 59 -2.31 -7.05 16.85
C VAL A 59 -3.64 -6.78 17.56
N ALA A 60 -3.97 -5.50 17.73
CA ALA A 60 -5.23 -5.17 18.36
C ALA A 60 -6.41 -5.60 17.49
N LEU A 61 -6.30 -5.44 16.19
CA LEU A 61 -7.35 -5.87 15.28
C LEU A 61 -7.50 -7.38 15.27
N GLU A 62 -6.40 -8.08 15.42
CA GLU A 62 -6.47 -9.53 15.48
C GLU A 62 -7.33 -9.96 16.66
N LYS A 63 -7.15 -9.33 17.79
CA LYS A 63 -7.92 -9.68 18.96
C LYS A 63 -9.38 -9.31 18.85
N ALA A 64 -9.66 -8.21 18.19
CA ALA A 64 -11.04 -7.75 18.09
C ALA A 64 -11.81 -8.39 16.95
N LEU A 65 -11.16 -8.58 15.81
CA LEU A 65 -11.84 -9.07 14.63
C LEU A 65 -11.49 -10.50 14.27
N ASP A 66 -10.57 -11.08 15.04
CA ASP A 66 -10.19 -12.47 14.82
C ASP A 66 -9.58 -12.71 13.45
N ILE A 67 -8.89 -11.73 12.93
CA ILE A 67 -8.14 -11.85 11.69
C ILE A 67 -6.67 -11.70 12.07
N PRO A 68 -5.83 -12.67 11.72
CA PRO A 68 -4.43 -12.64 12.16
C PRO A 68 -3.70 -11.36 11.82
N ALA A 69 -2.83 -10.95 12.72
CA ALA A 69 -2.08 -9.70 12.54
C ALA A 69 -1.22 -9.74 11.28
N ASP A 70 -0.69 -10.89 10.92
CA ASP A 70 0.13 -10.97 9.72
C ASP A 70 -0.68 -10.69 8.46
N ILE A 71 -1.95 -11.02 8.45
CA ILE A 71 -2.81 -10.69 7.32
C ILE A 71 -2.94 -9.19 7.20
N TRP A 72 -3.15 -8.50 8.33
CA TRP A 72 -3.26 -7.04 8.30
C TRP A 72 -1.96 -6.41 7.81
N MET A 73 -0.83 -6.93 8.28
CA MET A 73 0.46 -6.39 7.88
C MET A 73 0.76 -6.68 6.42
N ASN A 74 0.36 -7.85 5.93
CA ASN A 74 0.55 -8.19 4.54
C ASN A 74 -0.29 -7.28 3.64
N MET A 75 -1.50 -6.97 4.06
CA MET A 75 -2.33 -6.06 3.29
C MET A 75 -1.73 -4.66 3.24
N GLN A 76 -1.16 -4.22 4.36
CA GLN A 76 -0.53 -2.90 4.39
C GLN A 76 0.70 -2.89 3.48
N THR A 77 1.50 -3.95 3.53
CA THR A 77 2.67 -4.04 2.68
C THR A 77 2.27 -4.06 1.21
N GLN A 78 1.22 -4.79 0.89
CA GLN A 78 0.76 -4.86 -0.48
C GLN A 78 0.25 -3.49 -0.94
N TYR A 79 -0.45 -2.79 -0.07
CA TYR A 79 -0.92 -1.45 -0.39
C TYR A 79 0.27 -0.52 -0.65
N ASP A 80 1.30 -0.61 0.18
CA ASP A 80 2.47 0.24 0.04
C ASP A 80 3.19 -0.07 -1.28
N LEU A 81 3.30 -1.34 -1.61
CA LEU A 81 3.96 -1.74 -2.84
C LEU A 81 3.15 -1.29 -4.06
N ASP A 82 1.85 -1.49 -4.01
CA ASP A 82 0.99 -1.09 -5.12
C ASP A 82 1.01 0.41 -5.30
N SER A 83 1.00 1.15 -4.21
CA SER A 83 1.04 2.61 -4.27
C SER A 83 2.35 3.08 -4.87
N ALA A 84 3.45 2.45 -4.49
CA ALA A 84 4.75 2.81 -5.03
C ALA A 84 4.82 2.48 -6.51
N ASN A 85 4.28 1.34 -6.90
CA ASN A 85 4.29 0.94 -8.29
C ASN A 85 3.43 1.85 -9.16
N ILE A 86 2.30 2.28 -8.64
CA ILE A 86 1.43 3.19 -9.36
C ILE A 86 2.13 4.54 -9.52
N ALA A 87 2.74 5.03 -8.47
CA ALA A 87 3.45 6.30 -8.52
C ALA A 87 4.60 6.22 -9.51
N GLU A 88 5.30 5.12 -9.50
CA GLU A 88 6.41 4.95 -10.39
C GLU A 88 5.93 4.87 -11.84
N ARG A 89 4.85 4.17 -12.10
CA ARG A 89 4.30 4.09 -13.43
C ARG A 89 3.92 5.47 -13.94
N ASP A 90 3.30 6.27 -13.09
CA ASP A 90 2.91 7.61 -13.49
C ASP A 90 4.12 8.49 -13.72
N ASN A 91 5.14 8.35 -12.90
CA ASN A 91 6.35 9.12 -13.07
C ASN A 91 7.06 8.72 -14.34
N GLN A 92 7.11 7.46 -14.63
CA GLN A 92 7.75 7.00 -15.85
C GLN A 92 7.03 7.55 -17.06
N HIS A 93 5.73 7.57 -16.98
CA HIS A 93 4.94 8.09 -18.05
C HIS A 93 5.29 9.55 -18.29
N GLU A 94 5.38 10.31 -17.26
CA GLU A 94 5.74 11.68 -17.38
C GLU A 94 7.15 11.85 -17.86
N THR A 95 8.04 11.06 -17.33
CA THR A 95 9.42 11.16 -17.69
C THR A 95 9.63 10.86 -19.15
N VAL A 96 8.91 9.90 -19.64
CA VAL A 96 9.02 9.56 -21.03
C VAL A 96 8.60 10.74 -21.87
N ALA A 97 7.57 11.40 -21.43
CA ALA A 97 7.14 12.56 -22.17
C ALA A 97 8.18 13.62 -22.16
N LEU A 98 8.90 13.72 -21.10
CA LEU A 98 9.87 14.72 -21.05
C LEU A 98 11.07 14.43 -21.75
N THR A 99 11.49 13.33 -21.91
CA THR A 99 12.38 12.88 -22.22
C THR A 99 13.44 12.86 -22.68
N ILE A 100 13.87 12.57 -22.64
CA ILE A 100 14.93 12.19 -22.76
C ILE A 100 15.77 12.54 -23.70
N PRO A 101 16.55 13.28 -23.50
CA PRO A 101 17.44 13.70 -24.33
C PRO A 101 18.31 12.60 -24.55
N VAL A 102 18.23 12.22 -25.58
CA VAL A 102 18.95 11.24 -25.90
C VAL A 102 20.36 11.43 -25.77
N ARG A 103 20.81 12.58 -25.85
CA ARG A 103 22.16 12.76 -25.78
C ARG A 103 22.72 12.38 -24.47
N ASP A 104 21.92 12.06 -23.51
CA ASP A 104 22.46 11.70 -22.28
C ASP A 104 22.83 10.26 -22.26
N ARG A 105 23.62 9.84 -23.14
CA ARG A 105 24.06 8.53 -23.13
C ARG A 105 24.83 8.19 -21.92
N ASN A 106 25.59 9.11 -21.37
CA ASN A 106 26.35 8.83 -20.18
C ASN A 106 25.43 8.50 -19.00
N LEU A 107 24.33 9.19 -18.90
CA LEU A 107 23.40 8.92 -17.84
C LEU A 107 22.81 7.53 -17.98
N LEU A 108 22.47 7.15 -19.19
CA LEU A 108 21.93 5.83 -19.40
C LEU A 108 22.93 4.75 -19.07
N GLN A 109 24.16 4.96 -19.43
CA GLN A 109 25.19 4.00 -19.13
C GLN A 109 25.41 3.88 -17.66
N GLU A 110 25.31 4.97 -16.94
CA GLU A 110 25.44 4.91 -15.53
C GLU A 110 24.30 4.17 -14.87
N LEU A 111 23.11 4.36 -15.37
CA LEU A 111 21.96 3.65 -14.83
C LEU A 111 22.10 2.15 -15.06
N VAL A 112 22.51 1.79 -16.25
CA VAL A 112 22.69 0.39 -16.55
C VAL A 112 23.74 -0.21 -15.65
N ARG A 113 24.85 0.48 -15.47
CA ARG A 113 25.90 -0.03 -14.66
C ARG A 113 25.50 -0.15 -13.20
N LYS A 114 24.75 0.84 -12.74
CA LYS A 114 24.35 0.84 -11.42
C LYS A 114 23.31 -0.18 -11.08
N PHE A 115 22.34 -0.36 -11.89
CA PHE A 115 21.28 -1.27 -11.63
C PHE A 115 21.46 -2.58 -12.34
N GLY A 116 22.49 -2.63 -13.08
CA GLY A 116 22.68 -3.83 -13.68
C GLY A 116 21.80 -4.05 -14.75
N TRP A 117 21.50 -4.85 -15.14
CA TRP A 117 20.78 -5.27 -16.09
C TRP A 117 19.74 -4.74 -16.59
N ALA A 118 19.24 -4.43 -15.84
CA ALA A 118 18.16 -4.18 -16.17
C ALA A 118 17.81 -3.55 -17.21
N CYS A 119 18.13 -2.71 -17.34
CA CYS A 119 17.53 -1.94 -18.21
C CYS A 119 17.63 -2.27 -19.48
N VAL A 120 18.17 -3.02 -19.60
CA VAL A 120 18.35 -3.26 -20.68
C VAL A 120 17.52 -3.48 -21.45
N PHE A 121 17.15 -3.53 -21.49
CA PHE A 121 16.34 -3.63 -22.27
C PHE A 121 16.22 -3.96 -22.88
#